data_e63ebbf70cb115bd646741222f80549e
#
_entry.id   e63ebbf70cb115bd646741222f80549e
#
_cell.length_a   1.000
_cell.length_b   1.000
_cell.length_c   1.000
_cell.angle_alpha   90.00
_cell.angle_beta   90.00
_cell.angle_gamma   90.00
#
_symmetry.space_group_name_H-M   'P 1'
#
loop_
_entity.id
_entity.type
_entity.pdbx_description
1 polymer ?
#
loop_
_entity_poly.entity_id
_entity_poly.type
_entity_poly.pdbx_seq_one_letter_code
_entity_poly.pdbx_strand_id
1 'polypeptide(L)'
;MTAASPEPPVGARHEQVRLLAHLLDEIVAARQTEKEQQCRRGITAAELARVRRLTLGALEDYAAALETLAWPVPRAVLQEIRLHRALLGVPSSGRVPHAAV
;
A
#
# COMPACT_ATOMS: atom_id res chain seq x y z
N MET A 1 -34.39 -16.98 -8.95
CA MET A 1 -34.01 -16.46 -8.82
C MET A 1 -32.92 -16.22 -8.61
N THR A 2 -32.38 -15.90 -8.64
CA THR A 2 -31.40 -15.72 -8.64
C THR A 2 -30.81 -14.91 -8.10
N ALA A 3 -30.38 -14.97 -7.54
CA ALA A 3 -29.82 -14.28 -6.81
C ALA A 3 -28.67 -13.89 -7.19
N ALA A 4 -28.46 -13.46 -8.05
CA ALA A 4 -27.28 -13.08 -8.45
C ALA A 4 -26.74 -12.11 -7.56
N SER A 5 -25.53 -12.05 -7.39
CA SER A 5 -24.98 -11.05 -6.65
C SER A 5 -25.23 -9.80 -7.34
N PRO A 6 -25.63 -8.83 -6.70
CA PRO A 6 -25.93 -7.59 -7.32
C PRO A 6 -24.68 -6.91 -7.73
N GLU A 7 -24.67 -6.44 -8.90
CA GLU A 7 -23.56 -5.65 -9.32
C GLU A 7 -23.74 -4.24 -8.86
N PRO A 8 -22.67 -3.56 -8.52
CA PRO A 8 -22.79 -2.17 -8.13
C PRO A 8 -23.26 -1.33 -9.30
N PRO A 9 -23.93 -0.25 -9.03
CA PRO A 9 -24.33 0.65 -10.09
C PRO A 9 -23.11 1.20 -10.82
N VAL A 10 -23.32 1.63 -12.03
CA VAL A 10 -22.24 2.13 -12.84
C VAL A 10 -21.51 3.27 -12.15
N GLY A 11 -22.23 4.15 -11.49
CA GLY A 11 -21.59 5.24 -10.77
C GLY A 11 -20.68 4.77 -9.67
N ALA A 12 -21.12 3.75 -8.93
CA ALA A 12 -20.29 3.23 -7.85
C ALA A 12 -19.02 2.60 -8.39
N ARG A 13 -19.14 1.92 -9.52
CA ARG A 13 -17.95 1.32 -10.12
C ARG A 13 -16.98 2.38 -10.59
N HIS A 14 -17.48 3.46 -11.16
CA HIS A 14 -16.63 4.56 -11.56
C HIS A 14 -15.93 5.18 -10.36
N GLU A 15 -16.63 5.30 -9.25
CA GLU A 15 -16.04 5.85 -8.05
C GLU A 15 -14.94 4.93 -7.50
N GLN A 16 -15.15 3.63 -7.58
CA GLN A 16 -14.15 2.67 -7.14
C GLN A 16 -12.89 2.77 -8.00
N VAL A 17 -13.08 2.86 -9.31
CA VAL A 17 -11.94 2.99 -10.22
C VAL A 17 -11.20 4.30 -9.96
N ARG A 18 -11.94 5.36 -9.70
CA ARG A 18 -11.33 6.64 -9.43
C ARG A 18 -10.55 6.61 -8.12
N LEU A 19 -11.10 5.95 -7.11
CA LEU A 19 -10.39 5.81 -5.85
C LEU A 19 -9.09 5.05 -6.03
N LEU A 20 -9.13 3.95 -6.76
CA LEU A 20 -7.92 3.17 -7.01
C LEU A 20 -6.89 3.98 -7.78
N ALA A 21 -7.31 4.76 -8.75
CA ALA A 21 -6.41 5.61 -9.50
C ALA A 21 -5.76 6.65 -8.59
N HIS A 22 -6.55 7.23 -7.70
CA HIS A 22 -6.03 8.20 -6.74
C HIS A 22 -4.99 7.56 -5.82
N LEU A 23 -5.29 6.35 -5.33
CA LEU A 23 -4.36 5.66 -4.44
C LEU A 23 -3.07 5.29 -5.17
N LEU A 24 -3.18 4.92 -6.45
CA LEU A 24 -1.97 4.68 -7.24
C LEU A 24 -1.14 5.95 -7.40
N ASP A 25 -1.80 7.08 -7.64
CA ASP A 25 -1.09 8.34 -7.74
C ASP A 25 -0.37 8.67 -6.45
N GLU A 26 -0.98 8.33 -5.31
CA GLU A 26 -0.34 8.55 -4.03
C GLU A 26 0.88 7.68 -3.85
N ILE A 27 0.83 6.45 -4.33
CA ILE A 27 2.00 5.58 -4.29
C ILE A 27 3.14 6.18 -5.12
N VAL A 28 2.81 6.65 -6.32
CA VAL A 28 3.81 7.24 -7.20
C VAL A 28 4.44 8.46 -6.54
N ALA A 29 3.61 9.32 -5.95
CA ALA A 29 4.11 10.51 -5.28
C ALA A 29 4.99 10.16 -4.09
N ALA A 30 4.57 9.18 -3.31
CA ALA A 30 5.35 8.77 -2.14
C ALA A 30 6.69 8.17 -2.54
N ARG A 31 6.68 7.35 -3.58
CA ARG A 31 7.93 6.77 -4.09
C ARG A 31 8.89 7.86 -4.58
N GLN A 32 8.33 8.85 -5.27
CA GLN A 32 9.14 9.94 -5.79
C GLN A 32 9.76 10.72 -4.63
N THR A 33 8.98 11.02 -3.61
CA THR A 33 9.48 11.72 -2.45
C THR A 33 10.57 10.90 -1.75
N GLU A 34 10.35 9.60 -1.61
CA GLU A 34 11.33 8.75 -0.97
C GLU A 34 12.64 8.75 -1.75
N LYS A 35 12.55 8.66 -3.07
CA LYS A 35 13.73 8.66 -3.92
C LYS A 35 14.49 9.96 -3.80
N GLU A 36 13.78 11.07 -3.81
CA GLU A 36 14.41 12.37 -3.69
C GLU A 36 15.11 12.53 -2.35
N GLN A 37 14.45 12.06 -1.30
CA GLN A 37 15.04 12.18 0.03
C GLN A 37 16.24 11.26 0.19
N GLN A 38 16.19 10.08 -0.40
CA GLN A 38 17.34 9.18 -0.35
C GLN A 38 18.59 9.77 -0.97
N CYS A 39 18.40 10.60 -1.98
CA CYS A 39 19.52 11.20 -2.68
C CYS A 39 20.00 12.50 -2.04
N ARG A 40 19.30 12.96 -1.00
CA ARG A 40 19.65 14.23 -0.40
C ARG A 40 20.80 14.07 0.58
N ARG A 41 21.78 14.96 0.48
CA ARG A 41 22.86 14.92 1.43
C ARG A 41 22.38 15.32 2.80
N GLY A 42 22.87 14.67 3.82
CA GLY A 42 22.54 15.05 5.19
C GLY A 42 21.17 14.61 5.67
N ILE A 43 20.48 13.76 4.91
CA ILE A 43 19.21 13.26 5.40
C ILE A 43 19.45 12.39 6.61
N THR A 44 18.66 12.56 7.64
CA THR A 44 18.80 11.74 8.83
C THR A 44 18.04 10.44 8.67
N ALA A 45 18.39 9.46 9.49
CA ALA A 45 17.69 8.18 9.50
C ALA A 45 16.22 8.38 9.83
N ALA A 46 15.91 9.32 10.74
CA ALA A 46 14.51 9.57 11.10
C ALA A 46 13.73 10.16 9.93
N GLU A 47 14.36 11.06 9.18
CA GLU A 47 13.70 11.64 8.02
C GLU A 47 13.45 10.60 6.95
N LEU A 48 14.42 9.75 6.72
CA LEU A 48 14.25 8.69 5.72
C LEU A 48 13.18 7.69 6.17
N ALA A 49 13.17 7.36 7.46
CA ALA A 49 12.14 6.46 7.97
C ALA A 49 10.76 7.07 7.80
N ARG A 50 10.66 8.38 7.96
CA ARG A 50 9.37 9.04 7.81
C ARG A 50 8.84 8.90 6.38
N VAL A 51 9.68 9.15 5.37
CA VAL A 51 9.20 9.04 4.00
C VAL A 51 8.92 7.59 3.64
N ARG A 52 9.67 6.65 4.20
CA ARG A 52 9.39 5.23 3.98
C ARG A 52 8.05 4.82 4.59
N ARG A 53 7.70 5.38 5.73
CA ARG A 53 6.38 5.11 6.31
C ARG A 53 5.26 5.67 5.44
N LEU A 54 5.48 6.79 4.80
CA LEU A 54 4.49 7.33 3.88
C LEU A 54 4.29 6.41 2.69
N THR A 55 5.37 5.89 2.13
CA THR A 55 5.27 4.94 1.02
C THR A 55 4.56 3.67 1.47
N LEU A 56 4.92 3.15 2.63
CA LEU A 56 4.29 1.95 3.15
C LEU A 56 2.79 2.17 3.36
N GLY A 57 2.42 3.30 3.94
CA GLY A 57 1.01 3.62 4.15
C GLY A 57 0.23 3.69 2.85
N ALA A 58 0.81 4.32 1.83
CA ALA A 58 0.15 4.41 0.53
C ALA A 58 -0.04 3.03 -0.09
N LEU A 59 0.97 2.16 0.02
CA LEU A 59 0.88 0.80 -0.50
C LEU A 59 -0.17 -0.01 0.24
N GLU A 60 -0.21 0.12 1.56
CA GLU A 60 -1.17 -0.62 2.36
C GLU A 60 -2.59 -0.15 2.09
N ASP A 61 -2.78 1.15 1.89
CA ASP A 61 -4.11 1.68 1.57
C ASP A 61 -4.59 1.13 0.24
N TYR A 62 -3.71 1.06 -0.74
CA TYR A 62 -4.07 0.52 -2.04
C TYR A 62 -4.41 -0.97 -1.94
N ALA A 63 -3.60 -1.73 -1.22
CA ALA A 63 -3.86 -3.16 -1.04
C ALA A 63 -5.18 -3.38 -0.32
N ALA A 64 -5.45 -2.59 0.72
CA ALA A 64 -6.70 -2.71 1.46
C ALA A 64 -7.91 -2.39 0.58
N ALA A 65 -7.78 -1.38 -0.29
CA ALA A 65 -8.86 -1.04 -1.19
C ALA A 65 -9.14 -2.17 -2.17
N LEU A 66 -8.08 -2.79 -2.68
CA LEU A 66 -8.26 -3.93 -3.58
C LEU A 66 -8.93 -5.09 -2.87
N GLU A 67 -8.53 -5.37 -1.63
CA GLU A 67 -9.12 -6.44 -0.85
C GLU A 67 -10.60 -6.18 -0.59
N THR A 68 -10.95 -4.94 -0.31
CA THR A 68 -12.34 -4.58 -0.11
C THR A 68 -13.18 -4.85 -1.35
N LEU A 69 -12.58 -4.70 -2.51
CA LEU A 69 -13.26 -4.96 -3.77
C LEU A 69 -13.16 -6.41 -4.20
N ALA A 70 -12.52 -7.23 -3.40
CA ALA A 70 -12.26 -8.63 -3.71
C ALA A 70 -11.44 -8.79 -4.99
N TRP A 71 -10.55 -7.84 -5.24
CA TRP A 71 -9.64 -7.90 -6.38
C TRP A 71 -8.28 -8.35 -5.89
N PRO A 72 -7.54 -9.08 -6.72
CA PRO A 72 -6.23 -9.54 -6.28
C PRO A 72 -5.25 -8.40 -6.12
N VAL A 73 -4.40 -8.51 -5.12
CA VAL A 73 -3.35 -7.53 -4.89
C VAL A 73 -2.13 -7.96 -5.71
N PRO A 74 -1.58 -7.09 -6.55
CA PRO A 74 -0.42 -7.48 -7.34
C PRO A 74 0.75 -7.91 -6.46
N ARG A 75 1.44 -8.92 -6.92
CA ARG A 75 2.57 -9.44 -6.17
C ARG A 75 3.63 -8.37 -5.92
N ALA A 76 3.84 -7.50 -6.89
CA ALA A 76 4.82 -6.44 -6.74
C ALA A 76 4.47 -5.52 -5.57
N VAL A 77 3.19 -5.23 -5.38
CA VAL A 77 2.75 -4.41 -4.27
C VAL A 77 3.02 -5.13 -2.95
N LEU A 78 2.71 -6.41 -2.88
CA LEU A 78 2.95 -7.18 -1.66
C LEU A 78 4.44 -7.25 -1.33
N GLN A 79 5.26 -7.40 -2.33
CA GLN A 79 6.71 -7.46 -2.12
C GLN A 79 7.24 -6.12 -1.64
N GLU A 80 6.72 -5.04 -2.19
CA GLU A 80 7.15 -3.72 -1.78
C GLU A 80 6.72 -3.40 -0.35
N ILE A 81 5.52 -3.83 0.01
CA ILE A 81 5.05 -3.70 1.39
C ILE A 81 6.00 -4.44 2.33
N ARG A 82 6.35 -5.66 1.98
CA ARG A 82 7.25 -6.45 2.79
C ARG A 82 8.61 -5.77 2.95
N LEU A 83 9.12 -5.26 1.85
CA LEU A 83 10.40 -4.59 1.87
C LEU A 83 10.36 -3.38 2.80
N HIS A 84 9.34 -2.55 2.69
CA HIS A 84 9.26 -1.35 3.51
C HIS A 84 9.07 -1.69 4.97
N ARG A 85 8.30 -2.72 5.27
CA ARG A 85 8.17 -3.17 6.65
C ARG A 85 9.49 -3.64 7.22
N ALA A 86 10.27 -4.37 6.42
CA ALA A 86 11.57 -4.82 6.86
C ALA A 86 12.51 -3.65 7.11
N LEU A 87 12.49 -2.67 6.22
CA LEU A 87 13.35 -1.50 6.38
C LEU A 87 12.99 -0.67 7.60
N LEU A 88 11.71 -0.68 7.98
CA LEU A 88 11.25 0.08 9.13
C LEU A 88 11.23 -0.73 10.42
N GLY A 89 11.56 -2.00 10.34
CA GLY A 89 11.52 -2.85 11.52
C GLY A 89 10.11 -3.18 11.97
N VAL A 90 9.13 -3.08 11.05
CA VAL A 90 7.75 -3.38 11.40
C VAL A 90 7.51 -4.87 11.23
N PRO A 91 6.93 -5.56 12.20
CA PRO A 91 6.68 -6.98 12.04
C PRO A 91 5.66 -7.26 10.97
N SER A 92 5.75 -8.42 10.38
CA SER A 92 4.79 -8.83 9.39
C SER A 92 3.47 -8.99 10.04
N SER A 93 2.46 -8.45 9.40
CA SER A 93 1.23 -8.47 10.03
C SER A 93 0.68 -9.83 10.12
N GLY A 94 0.06 -10.14 11.11
CA GLY A 94 -0.62 -11.31 11.28
C GLY A 94 0.13 -12.52 11.62
N ARG A 95 1.38 -12.62 11.54
CA ARG A 95 1.99 -13.73 11.71
C ARG A 95 2.69 -13.71 12.87
N VAL A 96 2.47 -14.36 13.72
CA VAL A 96 3.09 -14.45 14.83
C VAL A 96 4.13 -15.22 14.74
N PRO A 97 5.07 -14.88 14.85
CA PRO A 97 6.16 -15.62 14.65
C PRO A 97 6.33 -16.45 15.74
N HIS A 98 6.07 -16.79 16.09
CA HIS A 98 6.24 -17.71 16.80
C HIS A 98 7.41 -17.78 17.22
N ALA A 99 7.84 -17.31 17.01
CA ALA A 99 8.87 -17.44 17.19
C ALA A 99 9.12 -17.35 18.28
N ALA A 100 8.75 -17.26 18.53
CA ALA A 100 8.82 -17.15 19.31
C ALA A 100 9.20 -17.96 19.83
N VAL A 101 9.44 -18.21 19.85
CA VAL A 101 9.69 -18.98 20.26
C VAL A 101 10.37 -19.09 20.53
#